data_96e21c460d370448fe8af3c19e6f71ee
#
_entry.id   96e21c460d370448fe8af3c19e6f71ee
#
_cell.length_a   1.000
_cell.length_b   1.000
_cell.length_c   1.000
_cell.angle_alpha   90.00
_cell.angle_beta   90.00
_cell.angle_gamma   90.00
#
_symmetry.space_group_name_H-M   'P 1'
#
loop_
_entity.id
_entity.type
_entity.pdbx_description
1 polymer ?
#
loop_
_entity_poly.entity_id
_entity_poly.type
_entity_poly.pdbx_seq_one_letter_code
_entity_poly.pdbx_strand_id
1 'polypeptide(L)'
;MSKASDNARFDEIENLVTSEEYKDKLKAAETTSQLREIGAEAGVDVDDRSDMGKFMHKLKILGIDYKAMSAIEREERQARQHERAEELAQNDATGTRLDVWTGAVESDKGDKGAFALVDETGEAIWFGSFFDNDAIYTPGDIGSAEQSAAEKAVYLARRVQEETGAELIDLHIHTEYPDLDEDELRLRGVVKDSQVAVTVEVDPTDERASSVARMGGFRSLKNVDLASLVELDDE
;
A
#
# COMPACT_ATOMS: atom_id res chain seq x y z
N MET A 1 10.17 -7.05 -33.13
CA MET A 1 8.96 -6.95 -34.02
C MET A 1 9.26 -5.97 -35.16
N SER A 2 8.83 -6.26 -36.41
CA SER A 2 9.07 -5.35 -37.54
C SER A 2 8.06 -4.21 -37.52
N LYS A 3 8.44 -3.01 -38.02
CA LYS A 3 7.51 -1.85 -38.15
C LYS A 3 6.22 -2.18 -38.89
N ALA A 4 6.25 -3.17 -39.82
CA ALA A 4 5.06 -3.60 -40.58
C ALA A 4 4.06 -4.34 -39.68
N SER A 5 4.50 -5.17 -38.72
CA SER A 5 3.62 -5.89 -37.82
C SER A 5 2.98 -4.95 -36.77
N ASP A 6 3.70 -3.91 -36.37
CA ASP A 6 3.18 -2.90 -35.44
C ASP A 6 2.07 -2.05 -36.06
N ASN A 7 2.21 -1.67 -37.34
CA ASN A 7 1.17 -0.92 -38.05
C ASN A 7 -0.10 -1.77 -38.28
N ALA A 8 0.05 -3.05 -38.66
CA ALA A 8 -1.10 -3.95 -38.82
C ALA A 8 -1.90 -4.11 -37.53
N ARG A 9 -1.19 -4.27 -36.37
CA ARG A 9 -1.85 -4.36 -35.07
C ARG A 9 -2.54 -3.06 -34.66
N PHE A 10 -1.95 -1.92 -35.03
CA PHE A 10 -2.53 -0.60 -34.77
C PHE A 10 -3.85 -0.40 -35.54
N ASP A 11 -3.89 -0.81 -36.84
CA ASP A 11 -5.09 -0.74 -37.67
C ASP A 11 -6.17 -1.75 -37.21
N GLU A 12 -5.76 -2.94 -36.76
CA GLU A 12 -6.68 -3.93 -36.19
C GLU A 12 -7.39 -3.37 -34.94
N ILE A 13 -6.65 -2.78 -34.00
CA ILE A 13 -7.22 -2.17 -32.80
C ILE A 13 -8.13 -0.98 -33.16
N GLU A 14 -7.79 -0.18 -34.18
CA GLU A 14 -8.69 0.88 -34.68
C GLU A 14 -10.00 0.31 -35.17
N ASN A 15 -9.97 -0.75 -35.98
CA ASN A 15 -11.16 -1.41 -36.49
C ASN A 15 -12.03 -1.97 -35.36
N LEU A 16 -11.41 -2.54 -34.31
CA LEU A 16 -12.13 -3.02 -33.14
C LEU A 16 -12.82 -1.88 -32.38
N VAL A 17 -12.09 -0.80 -32.07
CA VAL A 17 -12.61 0.35 -31.33
C VAL A 17 -13.75 1.06 -32.08
N THR A 18 -13.68 1.12 -33.42
CA THR A 18 -14.67 1.83 -34.24
C THR A 18 -15.81 0.92 -34.73
N SER A 19 -15.76 -0.39 -34.46
CA SER A 19 -16.82 -1.33 -34.87
C SER A 19 -18.15 -0.98 -34.19
N GLU A 20 -19.27 -1.28 -34.87
CA GLU A 20 -20.61 -1.06 -34.32
C GLU A 20 -20.84 -1.85 -33.01
N GLU A 21 -20.17 -2.99 -32.86
CA GLU A 21 -20.29 -3.85 -31.69
C GLU A 21 -19.71 -3.23 -30.42
N TYR A 22 -18.53 -2.60 -30.52
CA TYR A 22 -17.79 -2.11 -29.30
C TYR A 22 -17.85 -0.60 -29.13
N LYS A 23 -18.06 0.17 -30.18
CA LYS A 23 -18.07 1.64 -30.14
C LYS A 23 -19.02 2.22 -29.12
N ASP A 24 -20.24 1.71 -29.04
CA ASP A 24 -21.26 2.21 -28.13
C ASP A 24 -20.99 1.73 -26.70
N LYS A 25 -20.52 0.50 -26.51
CA LYS A 25 -20.06 -0.03 -25.21
C LYS A 25 -18.91 0.83 -24.66
N LEU A 26 -17.90 1.13 -25.49
CA LEU A 26 -16.76 1.95 -25.09
C LEU A 26 -17.17 3.38 -24.71
N LYS A 27 -18.12 3.98 -25.46
CA LYS A 27 -18.63 5.32 -25.13
C LYS A 27 -19.48 5.37 -23.87
N ALA A 28 -20.12 4.25 -23.51
CA ALA A 28 -20.94 4.11 -22.33
C ALA A 28 -20.10 3.76 -21.08
N ALA A 29 -18.82 3.41 -21.25
CA ALA A 29 -17.94 3.08 -20.13
C ALA A 29 -17.65 4.31 -19.28
N GLU A 30 -17.90 4.20 -17.98
CA GLU A 30 -17.71 5.25 -16.99
C GLU A 30 -16.35 5.15 -16.26
N THR A 31 -15.72 3.95 -16.33
CA THR A 31 -14.46 3.67 -15.63
C THR A 31 -13.38 3.11 -16.55
N THR A 32 -12.11 3.30 -16.14
CA THR A 32 -10.99 2.69 -16.89
C THR A 32 -10.98 1.17 -16.81
N SER A 33 -11.51 0.57 -15.74
CA SER A 33 -11.71 -0.88 -15.61
C SER A 33 -12.69 -1.39 -16.68
N GLN A 34 -13.84 -0.74 -16.84
CA GLN A 34 -14.81 -1.10 -17.89
C GLN A 34 -14.21 -0.99 -19.29
N LEU A 35 -13.43 0.07 -19.55
CA LEU A 35 -12.72 0.20 -20.83
C LEU A 35 -11.73 -0.94 -21.08
N ARG A 36 -11.00 -1.39 -20.04
CA ARG A 36 -10.10 -2.55 -20.14
C ARG A 36 -10.84 -3.86 -20.38
N GLU A 37 -11.94 -4.08 -19.68
CA GLU A 37 -12.78 -5.28 -19.85
C GLU A 37 -13.33 -5.36 -21.29
N ILE A 38 -13.88 -4.25 -21.80
CA ILE A 38 -14.39 -4.18 -23.18
C ILE A 38 -13.24 -4.35 -24.19
N GLY A 39 -12.08 -3.76 -23.91
CA GLY A 39 -10.89 -3.94 -24.73
C GLY A 39 -10.43 -5.40 -24.79
N ALA A 40 -10.39 -6.08 -23.65
CA ALA A 40 -10.06 -7.50 -23.57
C ALA A 40 -11.09 -8.38 -24.30
N GLU A 41 -12.40 -8.11 -24.13
CA GLU A 41 -13.48 -8.79 -24.88
C GLU A 41 -13.32 -8.61 -26.39
N ALA A 42 -12.88 -7.43 -26.83
CA ALA A 42 -12.60 -7.14 -28.24
C ALA A 42 -11.28 -7.75 -28.75
N GLY A 43 -10.49 -8.41 -27.91
CA GLY A 43 -9.22 -9.06 -28.30
C GLY A 43 -7.98 -8.17 -28.21
N VAL A 44 -8.05 -7.07 -27.45
CA VAL A 44 -6.87 -6.27 -27.08
C VAL A 44 -6.17 -6.96 -25.91
N ASP A 45 -4.85 -7.18 -26.03
CA ASP A 45 -4.05 -7.61 -24.87
C ASP A 45 -3.82 -6.41 -23.93
N VAL A 46 -4.74 -6.27 -22.95
CA VAL A 46 -4.73 -5.13 -22.00
C VAL A 46 -3.60 -5.20 -20.98
N ASP A 47 -2.89 -6.32 -20.87
CA ASP A 47 -1.74 -6.52 -20.00
C ASP A 47 -0.42 -6.28 -20.75
N ASP A 48 -0.43 -6.35 -22.09
CA ASP A 48 0.70 -5.92 -22.91
C ASP A 48 0.72 -4.39 -23.02
N ARG A 49 1.85 -3.81 -22.59
CA ARG A 49 2.04 -2.35 -22.58
C ARG A 49 1.91 -1.71 -23.96
N SER A 50 2.34 -2.40 -25.02
CA SER A 50 2.29 -1.90 -26.41
C SER A 50 0.87 -1.86 -26.92
N ASP A 51 0.11 -2.97 -26.76
CA ASP A 51 -1.27 -3.08 -27.18
C ASP A 51 -2.18 -2.12 -26.41
N MET A 52 -2.00 -2.05 -25.09
CA MET A 52 -2.72 -1.09 -24.26
C MET A 52 -2.42 0.36 -24.67
N GLY A 53 -1.17 0.66 -25.02
CA GLY A 53 -0.77 1.98 -25.54
C GLY A 53 -1.49 2.35 -26.84
N LYS A 54 -1.61 1.38 -27.77
CA LYS A 54 -2.34 1.55 -29.03
C LYS A 54 -3.83 1.74 -28.77
N PHE A 55 -4.40 0.91 -27.89
CA PHE A 55 -5.81 1.00 -27.49
C PHE A 55 -6.15 2.38 -26.92
N MET A 56 -5.41 2.86 -25.93
CA MET A 56 -5.60 4.20 -25.35
C MET A 56 -5.48 5.31 -26.39
N HIS A 57 -4.60 5.15 -27.38
CA HIS A 57 -4.49 6.11 -28.50
C HIS A 57 -5.74 6.11 -29.38
N LYS A 58 -6.30 4.93 -29.68
CA LYS A 58 -7.47 4.79 -30.55
C LYS A 58 -8.78 5.19 -29.84
N LEU A 59 -8.88 5.05 -28.53
CA LEU A 59 -10.02 5.56 -27.75
C LEU A 59 -10.25 7.06 -27.96
N LYS A 60 -9.19 7.83 -28.25
CA LYS A 60 -9.30 9.26 -28.58
C LYS A 60 -10.14 9.55 -29.81
N ILE A 61 -10.23 8.62 -30.78
CA ILE A 61 -11.10 8.75 -31.95
C ILE A 61 -12.57 8.80 -31.53
N LEU A 62 -12.91 8.12 -30.42
CA LEU A 62 -14.25 8.15 -29.84
C LEU A 62 -14.46 9.33 -28.85
N GLY A 63 -13.45 10.17 -28.69
CA GLY A 63 -13.47 11.28 -27.72
C GLY A 63 -13.18 10.84 -26.28
N ILE A 64 -12.68 9.61 -26.07
CA ILE A 64 -12.38 9.06 -24.75
C ILE A 64 -10.91 9.31 -24.41
N ASP A 65 -10.65 10.08 -23.37
CA ASP A 65 -9.30 10.25 -22.83
C ASP A 65 -9.09 9.34 -21.61
N TYR A 66 -8.56 8.15 -21.86
CA TYR A 66 -8.28 7.16 -20.83
C TYR A 66 -7.38 7.70 -19.71
N LYS A 67 -6.39 8.56 -20.06
CA LYS A 67 -5.48 9.12 -19.05
C LYS A 67 -6.18 10.11 -18.13
N ALA A 68 -7.04 10.95 -18.69
CA ALA A 68 -7.84 11.88 -17.90
C ALA A 68 -8.81 11.14 -16.98
N MET A 69 -9.50 10.09 -17.47
CA MET A 69 -10.36 9.25 -16.64
C MET A 69 -9.58 8.58 -15.50
N SER A 70 -8.41 8.00 -15.80
CA SER A 70 -7.57 7.38 -14.79
C SER A 70 -7.04 8.37 -13.74
N ALA A 71 -6.80 9.63 -14.12
CA ALA A 71 -6.40 10.66 -13.18
C ALA A 71 -7.55 11.02 -12.22
N ILE A 72 -8.76 11.22 -12.74
CA ILE A 72 -9.96 11.49 -11.94
C ILE A 72 -10.23 10.34 -10.96
N GLU A 73 -10.24 9.10 -11.45
CA GLU A 73 -10.46 7.91 -10.59
C GLU A 73 -9.42 7.80 -9.46
N ARG A 74 -8.17 8.20 -9.74
CA ARG A 74 -7.11 8.20 -8.73
C ARG A 74 -7.34 9.28 -7.69
N GLU A 75 -7.71 10.50 -8.10
CA GLU A 75 -8.03 11.61 -7.20
C GLU A 75 -9.23 11.27 -6.32
N GLU A 76 -10.30 10.72 -6.88
CA GLU A 76 -11.47 10.28 -6.13
C GLU A 76 -11.14 9.16 -5.12
N ARG A 77 -10.25 8.23 -5.50
CA ARG A 77 -9.78 7.18 -4.60
C ARG A 77 -8.98 7.76 -3.45
N GLN A 78 -8.08 8.70 -3.74
CA GLN A 78 -7.31 9.39 -2.71
C GLN A 78 -8.22 10.18 -1.77
N ALA A 79 -9.21 10.90 -2.31
CA ALA A 79 -10.17 11.64 -1.49
C ALA A 79 -10.95 10.72 -0.54
N ARG A 80 -11.46 9.59 -1.05
CA ARG A 80 -12.14 8.59 -0.20
C ARG A 80 -11.22 7.97 0.86
N GLN A 81 -9.93 7.78 0.55
CA GLN A 81 -8.96 7.29 1.53
C GLN A 81 -8.71 8.31 2.64
N HIS A 82 -8.58 9.61 2.29
CA HIS A 82 -8.44 10.67 3.29
C HIS A 82 -9.68 10.75 4.19
N GLU A 83 -10.87 10.80 3.59
CA GLU A 83 -12.13 10.83 4.35
C GLU A 83 -12.22 9.66 5.32
N ARG A 84 -11.89 8.46 4.87
CA ARG A 84 -11.92 7.25 5.72
C ARG A 84 -10.87 7.30 6.83
N ALA A 85 -9.66 7.77 6.53
CA ALA A 85 -8.61 7.91 7.54
C ALA A 85 -9.01 8.93 8.63
N GLU A 86 -9.63 10.06 8.23
CA GLU A 86 -10.15 11.06 9.16
C GLU A 86 -11.30 10.50 10.02
N GLU A 87 -12.24 9.76 9.43
CA GLU A 87 -13.31 9.10 10.16
C GLU A 87 -12.79 8.15 11.25
N LEU A 88 -11.79 7.32 10.90
CA LEU A 88 -11.20 6.37 11.85
C LEU A 88 -10.41 7.09 12.96
N ALA A 89 -9.78 8.21 12.65
CA ALA A 89 -9.06 9.02 13.64
C ALA A 89 -9.99 9.78 14.61
N GLN A 90 -11.22 10.13 14.18
CA GLN A 90 -12.17 10.88 14.98
C GLN A 90 -13.09 10.00 15.83
N ASN A 91 -13.32 8.77 15.41
CA ASN A 91 -14.11 7.81 16.17
C ASN A 91 -13.18 7.10 17.16
N ASP A 92 -13.59 7.00 18.44
CA ASP A 92 -13.02 6.01 19.36
C ASP A 92 -13.36 4.62 18.79
N ALA A 93 -12.62 4.23 17.77
CA ALA A 93 -12.88 3.02 17.01
C ALA A 93 -12.64 1.82 17.92
N THR A 94 -13.71 1.18 18.37
CA THR A 94 -13.65 -0.09 19.10
C THR A 94 -13.31 -1.20 18.10
N GLY A 95 -12.03 -1.34 17.76
CA GLY A 95 -11.48 -2.42 16.96
C GLY A 95 -10.73 -3.44 17.79
N THR A 96 -10.27 -4.49 17.16
CA THR A 96 -9.33 -5.44 17.78
C THR A 96 -8.00 -4.72 18.01
N ARG A 97 -7.60 -4.57 19.28
CA ARG A 97 -6.42 -3.81 19.66
C ARG A 97 -5.14 -4.56 19.31
N LEU A 98 -4.18 -3.83 18.76
CA LEU A 98 -2.83 -4.31 18.47
C LEU A 98 -1.81 -3.27 18.91
N ASP A 99 -1.02 -3.58 19.91
CA ASP A 99 0.08 -2.73 20.39
C ASP A 99 1.40 -3.21 19.80
N VAL A 100 2.17 -2.29 19.17
CA VAL A 100 3.45 -2.58 18.53
C VAL A 100 4.45 -1.49 18.85
N TRP A 101 5.58 -1.85 19.42
CA TRP A 101 6.72 -0.96 19.61
C TRP A 101 7.62 -1.00 18.39
N THR A 102 7.90 0.17 17.84
CA THR A 102 8.73 0.33 16.64
C THR A 102 9.99 1.10 16.95
N GLY A 103 11.08 0.73 16.30
CA GLY A 103 12.33 1.47 16.40
C GLY A 103 13.26 1.14 15.26
N ALA A 104 14.11 2.08 14.92
CA ALA A 104 15.12 1.93 13.90
C ALA A 104 16.49 2.40 14.39
N VAL A 105 17.52 1.96 13.69
CA VAL A 105 18.90 2.39 13.95
C VAL A 105 19.65 2.51 12.64
N GLU A 106 20.58 3.46 12.62
CA GLU A 106 21.56 3.60 11.54
C GLU A 106 22.90 2.99 11.94
N SER A 107 23.65 2.48 10.97
CA SER A 107 25.04 2.10 11.18
C SER A 107 25.90 3.33 11.44
N ASP A 108 27.04 3.16 12.13
CA ASP A 108 27.99 4.25 12.39
C ASP A 108 28.46 4.97 11.10
N LYS A 109 28.39 4.29 9.95
CA LYS A 109 28.77 4.85 8.65
C LYS A 109 27.59 5.52 7.93
N GLY A 110 26.38 5.37 8.42
CA GLY A 110 25.16 5.85 7.75
C GLY A 110 24.90 5.22 6.38
N ASP A 111 25.42 4.03 6.13
CA ASP A 111 25.25 3.33 4.85
C ASP A 111 24.20 2.22 4.91
N LYS A 112 23.75 1.87 6.11
CA LYS A 112 22.76 0.81 6.36
C LYS A 112 21.98 1.13 7.63
N GLY A 113 20.72 0.74 7.61
CA GLY A 113 19.89 0.80 8.80
C GLY A 113 19.22 -0.55 9.09
N ALA A 114 18.71 -0.67 10.28
CA ALA A 114 17.92 -1.80 10.74
C ALA A 114 16.67 -1.31 11.48
N PHE A 115 15.64 -2.13 11.48
CA PHE A 115 14.38 -1.88 12.17
C PHE A 115 14.02 -3.05 13.08
N ALA A 116 13.17 -2.79 14.05
CA ALA A 116 12.48 -3.81 14.82
C ALA A 116 11.05 -3.41 15.16
N LEU A 117 10.20 -4.41 15.18
CA LEU A 117 8.86 -4.39 15.75
C LEU A 117 8.86 -5.40 16.89
N VAL A 118 8.45 -4.97 18.08
CA VAL A 118 8.41 -5.82 19.27
C VAL A 118 7.04 -5.70 19.95
N ASP A 119 6.69 -6.70 20.76
CA ASP A 119 5.49 -6.67 21.58
C ASP A 119 5.70 -5.91 22.91
N GLU A 120 4.68 -5.88 23.75
CA GLU A 120 4.71 -5.22 25.07
C GLU A 120 5.80 -5.78 26.01
N THR A 121 6.21 -7.03 25.83
CA THR A 121 7.26 -7.69 26.61
C THR A 121 8.67 -7.39 26.09
N GLY A 122 8.78 -6.77 24.91
CA GLY A 122 10.03 -6.56 24.18
C GLY A 122 10.47 -7.78 23.37
N GLU A 123 9.59 -8.81 23.21
CA GLU A 123 9.89 -9.91 22.31
C GLU A 123 9.76 -9.44 20.85
N ALA A 124 10.74 -9.82 20.04
CA ALA A 124 10.76 -9.41 18.65
C ALA A 124 9.66 -10.10 17.85
N ILE A 125 8.78 -9.31 17.24
CA ILE A 125 7.80 -9.76 16.23
C ILE A 125 8.49 -9.89 14.88
N TRP A 126 9.08 -8.77 14.42
CA TRP A 126 9.71 -8.67 13.10
C TRP A 126 10.88 -7.70 13.17
N PHE A 127 12.07 -8.11 12.72
CA PHE A 127 13.24 -7.24 12.69
C PHE A 127 14.23 -7.65 11.60
N GLY A 128 15.09 -6.73 11.20
CA GLY A 128 16.15 -6.95 10.22
C GLY A 128 16.70 -5.66 9.64
N SER A 129 17.60 -5.80 8.68
CA SER A 129 18.09 -4.65 7.92
C SER A 129 17.03 -4.17 6.93
N PHE A 130 17.02 -2.87 6.65
CA PHE A 130 16.24 -2.35 5.53
C PHE A 130 16.76 -2.90 4.20
N PHE A 131 15.87 -3.08 3.24
CA PHE A 131 16.24 -3.53 1.90
C PHE A 131 16.68 -2.31 1.06
N ASP A 132 17.58 -2.54 0.09
CA ASP A 132 18.05 -1.49 -0.82
C ASP A 132 16.93 -0.85 -1.66
N ASN A 133 15.79 -1.52 -1.78
CA ASN A 133 14.59 -1.06 -2.48
C ASN A 133 13.45 -0.65 -1.53
N ASP A 134 13.72 -0.42 -0.26
CA ASP A 134 12.74 0.17 0.65
C ASP A 134 12.35 1.56 0.13
N ALA A 135 11.04 1.80 0.00
CA ALA A 135 10.55 3.01 -0.68
C ALA A 135 10.64 4.27 0.19
N ILE A 136 10.86 4.10 1.50
CA ILE A 136 10.81 5.17 2.50
C ILE A 136 12.18 5.40 3.09
N TYR A 137 12.85 4.32 3.45
CA TYR A 137 14.17 4.39 4.07
C TYR A 137 15.22 4.99 3.14
N THR A 138 15.90 6.00 3.64
CA THR A 138 17.06 6.64 3.00
C THR A 138 18.27 6.48 3.91
N PRO A 139 19.35 5.78 3.47
CA PRO A 139 20.54 5.60 4.28
C PRO A 139 21.12 6.92 4.84
N GLY A 140 21.40 6.95 6.14
CA GLY A 140 21.90 8.13 6.84
C GLY A 140 20.81 9.10 7.34
N ASP A 141 19.55 8.77 7.12
CA ASP A 141 18.41 9.56 7.60
C ASP A 141 17.58 8.73 8.58
N ILE A 142 17.82 8.97 9.88
CA ILE A 142 17.11 8.27 10.96
C ILE A 142 15.60 8.52 10.92
N GLY A 143 15.15 9.72 10.51
CA GLY A 143 13.73 10.01 10.40
C GLY A 143 13.04 9.10 9.36
N SER A 144 13.66 8.90 8.21
CA SER A 144 13.16 7.97 7.20
C SER A 144 13.21 6.51 7.68
N ALA A 145 14.20 6.15 8.49
CA ALA A 145 14.31 4.81 9.07
C ALA A 145 13.17 4.54 10.06
N GLU A 146 12.89 5.48 10.97
CA GLU A 146 11.80 5.38 11.93
C GLU A 146 10.43 5.37 11.25
N GLN A 147 10.22 6.25 10.26
CA GLN A 147 8.99 6.24 9.46
C GLN A 147 8.79 4.90 8.75
N SER A 148 9.85 4.33 8.15
CA SER A 148 9.76 3.02 7.51
C SER A 148 9.48 1.89 8.51
N ALA A 149 10.02 1.95 9.75
CA ALA A 149 9.70 1.00 10.81
C ALA A 149 8.22 1.09 11.21
N ALA A 150 7.69 2.30 11.38
CA ALA A 150 6.28 2.54 11.70
C ALA A 150 5.34 2.05 10.58
N GLU A 151 5.68 2.30 9.30
CA GLU A 151 4.89 1.76 8.18
C GLU A 151 4.89 0.22 8.12
N LYS A 152 5.97 -0.42 8.61
CA LYS A 152 5.99 -1.88 8.75
C LYS A 152 5.03 -2.37 9.84
N ALA A 153 4.78 -1.57 10.90
CA ALA A 153 3.74 -1.89 11.88
C ALA A 153 2.34 -1.79 11.26
N VAL A 154 2.07 -0.77 10.44
CA VAL A 154 0.81 -0.67 9.69
C VAL A 154 0.65 -1.87 8.73
N TYR A 155 1.72 -2.28 8.05
CA TYR A 155 1.69 -3.48 7.22
C TYR A 155 1.42 -4.75 8.04
N LEU A 156 2.04 -4.90 9.22
CA LEU A 156 1.77 -6.00 10.15
C LEU A 156 0.29 -6.04 10.55
N ALA A 157 -0.28 -4.90 10.96
CA ALA A 157 -1.67 -4.80 11.37
C ALA A 157 -2.65 -5.23 10.25
N ARG A 158 -2.37 -4.84 9.01
CA ARG A 158 -3.15 -5.30 7.84
C ARG A 158 -3.05 -6.80 7.64
N ARG A 159 -1.86 -7.40 7.87
CA ARG A 159 -1.69 -8.84 7.79
C ARG A 159 -2.43 -9.57 8.92
N VAL A 160 -2.46 -8.99 10.12
CA VAL A 160 -3.28 -9.48 11.24
C VAL A 160 -4.76 -9.43 10.87
N GLN A 161 -5.24 -8.31 10.33
CA GLN A 161 -6.62 -8.19 9.86
C GLN A 161 -6.99 -9.26 8.83
N GLU A 162 -6.13 -9.46 7.82
CA GLU A 162 -6.34 -10.48 6.76
C GLU A 162 -6.40 -11.91 7.35
N GLU A 163 -5.56 -12.22 8.34
CA GLU A 163 -5.47 -13.56 8.94
C GLU A 163 -6.62 -13.84 9.91
N THR A 164 -7.00 -12.84 10.72
CA THR A 164 -8.04 -12.98 11.75
C THR A 164 -9.44 -12.73 11.25
N GLY A 165 -9.59 -11.99 10.15
CA GLY A 165 -10.89 -11.53 9.64
C GLY A 165 -11.52 -10.42 10.49
N ALA A 166 -10.76 -9.77 11.37
CA ALA A 166 -11.25 -8.64 12.17
C ALA A 166 -11.78 -7.51 11.27
N GLU A 167 -12.92 -6.92 11.63
CA GLU A 167 -13.50 -5.82 10.85
C GLU A 167 -12.61 -4.58 10.88
N LEU A 168 -12.00 -4.31 12.03
CA LEU A 168 -11.11 -3.17 12.27
C LEU A 168 -9.97 -3.59 13.19
N ILE A 169 -8.75 -3.19 12.86
CA ILE A 169 -7.62 -3.24 13.80
C ILE A 169 -7.38 -1.83 14.34
N ASP A 170 -7.36 -1.70 15.66
CA ASP A 170 -6.93 -0.49 16.37
C ASP A 170 -5.46 -0.61 16.72
N LEU A 171 -4.60 -0.11 15.82
CA LEU A 171 -3.15 -0.20 15.92
C LEU A 171 -2.59 0.95 16.75
N HIS A 172 -1.95 0.63 17.86
CA HIS A 172 -1.16 1.55 18.67
C HIS A 172 0.33 1.35 18.37
N ILE A 173 0.95 2.34 17.76
CA ILE A 173 2.38 2.37 17.47
C ILE A 173 3.08 3.11 18.60
N HIS A 174 3.87 2.39 19.39
CA HIS A 174 4.71 2.97 20.42
C HIS A 174 6.12 3.19 19.85
N THR A 175 6.67 4.41 20.00
CA THR A 175 7.95 4.78 19.41
C THR A 175 8.72 5.75 20.32
N GLU A 176 10.06 5.69 20.24
CA GLU A 176 10.93 6.71 20.86
C GLU A 176 11.09 7.97 19.99
N TYR A 177 10.68 7.92 18.69
CA TYR A 177 10.88 9.00 17.73
C TYR A 177 9.65 9.92 17.62
N PRO A 178 9.80 11.24 17.90
CA PRO A 178 8.65 12.14 18.03
C PRO A 178 8.10 12.69 16.71
N ASP A 179 8.86 12.61 15.61
CA ASP A 179 8.54 13.32 14.38
C ASP A 179 8.06 12.37 13.27
N LEU A 180 7.23 11.36 13.61
CA LEU A 180 6.59 10.51 12.60
C LEU A 180 5.48 11.29 11.84
N ASP A 181 5.34 11.01 10.55
CA ASP A 181 4.20 11.46 9.74
C ASP A 181 2.99 10.58 10.01
N GLU A 182 2.19 10.95 11.02
CA GLU A 182 0.99 10.21 11.43
C GLU A 182 -0.08 10.18 10.33
N ASP A 183 -0.24 11.26 9.57
CA ASP A 183 -1.24 11.34 8.51
C ASP A 183 -0.93 10.32 7.40
N GLU A 184 0.34 10.16 7.03
CA GLU A 184 0.75 9.12 6.08
C GLU A 184 0.49 7.72 6.64
N LEU A 185 0.78 7.48 7.94
CA LEU A 185 0.50 6.18 8.58
C LEU A 185 -1.00 5.86 8.58
N ARG A 186 -1.87 6.82 8.90
CA ARG A 186 -3.33 6.68 8.84
C ARG A 186 -3.81 6.36 7.43
N LEU A 187 -3.27 7.05 6.43
CA LEU A 187 -3.60 6.78 5.02
C LEU A 187 -3.17 5.36 4.59
N ARG A 188 -2.03 4.86 5.09
CA ARG A 188 -1.58 3.49 4.85
C ARG A 188 -2.48 2.44 5.50
N GLY A 189 -3.10 2.78 6.63
CA GLY A 189 -4.08 1.92 7.32
C GLY A 189 -5.33 1.63 6.50
N VAL A 190 -5.75 2.55 5.65
CA VAL A 190 -6.99 2.46 4.85
C VAL A 190 -6.76 2.18 3.37
N VAL A 191 -5.62 1.62 3.00
CA VAL A 191 -5.33 1.25 1.61
C VAL A 191 -6.11 0.00 1.19
N LYS A 192 -6.77 0.06 0.03
CA LYS A 192 -7.66 -0.99 -0.50
C LYS A 192 -8.83 -1.25 0.45
N ASP A 193 -8.96 -2.51 0.88
CA ASP A 193 -10.04 -2.96 1.77
C ASP A 193 -9.60 -3.04 3.24
N SER A 194 -8.38 -2.58 3.56
CA SER A 194 -7.90 -2.60 4.94
C SER A 194 -8.57 -1.51 5.78
N GLN A 195 -8.88 -1.84 7.02
CA GLN A 195 -9.43 -0.96 8.03
C GLN A 195 -8.56 -1.04 9.28
N VAL A 196 -7.48 -0.26 9.26
CA VAL A 196 -6.56 -0.12 10.38
C VAL A 196 -6.60 1.33 10.84
N ALA A 197 -7.16 1.56 12.02
CA ALA A 197 -7.02 2.82 12.74
C ALA A 197 -5.60 2.89 13.29
N VAL A 198 -4.95 4.06 13.21
CA VAL A 198 -3.56 4.22 13.67
C VAL A 198 -3.48 5.33 14.68
N THR A 199 -2.94 4.99 15.85
CA THR A 199 -2.58 5.91 16.94
C THR A 199 -1.09 5.81 17.17
N VAL A 200 -0.40 6.95 17.29
CA VAL A 200 1.04 7.00 17.60
C VAL A 200 1.22 7.48 19.03
N GLU A 201 1.95 6.72 19.83
CA GLU A 201 2.30 7.04 21.22
C GLU A 201 3.81 7.19 21.33
N VAL A 202 4.26 8.38 21.73
CA VAL A 202 5.69 8.70 21.79
C VAL A 202 6.20 8.62 23.24
N ASP A 203 7.15 7.74 23.48
CA ASP A 203 7.94 7.70 24.72
C ASP A 203 9.44 7.69 24.37
N PRO A 204 10.12 8.84 24.42
CA PRO A 204 11.55 8.95 24.10
C PRO A 204 12.48 8.13 25.00
N THR A 205 11.95 7.51 26.05
CA THR A 205 12.72 6.69 27.01
C THR A 205 12.58 5.19 26.77
N ASP A 206 11.68 4.78 25.87
CA ASP A 206 11.39 3.37 25.58
C ASP A 206 12.27 2.84 24.45
N GLU A 207 13.45 2.37 24.76
CA GLU A 207 14.43 1.84 23.79
C GLU A 207 14.23 0.36 23.47
N ARG A 208 13.11 -0.29 23.82
CA ARG A 208 12.96 -1.75 23.62
C ARG A 208 13.08 -2.18 22.16
N ALA A 209 12.46 -1.45 21.25
CA ALA A 209 12.51 -1.79 19.81
C ALA A 209 13.88 -1.44 19.19
N SER A 210 14.41 -0.24 19.44
CA SER A 210 15.73 0.16 18.92
C SER A 210 16.86 -0.73 19.48
N SER A 211 16.72 -1.23 20.72
CA SER A 211 17.65 -2.21 21.28
C SER A 211 17.67 -3.52 20.48
N VAL A 212 16.52 -4.02 20.06
CA VAL A 212 16.42 -5.22 19.19
C VAL A 212 17.00 -4.92 17.80
N ALA A 213 16.71 -3.76 17.21
CA ALA A 213 17.28 -3.36 15.93
C ALA A 213 18.83 -3.33 15.96
N ARG A 214 19.44 -2.92 17.09
CA ARG A 214 20.92 -2.94 17.29
C ARG A 214 21.52 -4.33 17.40
N MET A 215 20.76 -5.38 17.78
CA MET A 215 21.32 -6.73 17.97
C MET A 215 21.79 -7.38 16.67
N GLY A 216 21.31 -6.92 15.53
CA GLY A 216 21.59 -7.53 14.23
C GLY A 216 20.85 -8.85 14.02
N GLY A 217 21.01 -9.44 12.83
CA GLY A 217 20.25 -10.61 12.42
C GLY A 217 18.90 -10.27 11.83
N PHE A 218 17.98 -11.23 11.79
CA PHE A 218 16.61 -10.99 11.30
C PHE A 218 15.63 -12.03 11.84
N ARG A 219 14.37 -11.63 11.99
CA ARG A 219 13.19 -12.48 12.14
C ARG A 219 12.19 -12.10 11.06
N SER A 220 11.82 -13.06 10.23
CA SER A 220 10.85 -12.82 9.16
C SER A 220 9.42 -12.85 9.70
N LEU A 221 8.58 -11.94 9.22
CA LEU A 221 7.14 -11.92 9.51
C LEU A 221 6.43 -13.24 9.16
N LYS A 222 6.96 -14.01 8.19
CA LYS A 222 6.42 -15.31 7.80
C LYS A 222 6.47 -16.37 8.91
N ASN A 223 7.29 -16.15 9.93
CA ASN A 223 7.48 -17.07 11.05
C ASN A 223 6.71 -16.65 12.30
N VAL A 224 5.83 -15.65 12.17
CA VAL A 224 5.02 -15.11 13.26
C VAL A 224 3.61 -15.68 13.15
N ASP A 225 3.08 -16.13 14.26
CA ASP A 225 1.66 -16.43 14.39
C ASP A 225 0.90 -15.11 14.57
N LEU A 226 0.33 -14.61 13.47
CA LEU A 226 -0.31 -13.32 13.46
C LEU A 226 -1.58 -13.25 14.32
N ALA A 227 -2.29 -14.37 14.43
CA ALA A 227 -3.51 -14.42 15.25
C ALA A 227 -3.19 -14.31 16.75
N SER A 228 -2.00 -14.73 17.18
CA SER A 228 -1.57 -14.63 18.57
C SER A 228 -1.18 -13.23 19.02
N LEU A 229 -1.08 -12.27 18.08
CA LEU A 229 -0.71 -10.87 18.39
C LEU A 229 -1.89 -10.04 18.90
N VAL A 230 -3.10 -10.56 18.83
CA VAL A 230 -4.33 -9.87 19.23
C VAL A 230 -5.18 -10.78 20.10
N GLU A 231 -5.92 -10.20 21.04
CA GLU A 231 -6.97 -10.89 21.76
C GLU A 231 -8.25 -10.82 20.91
N LEU A 232 -8.69 -11.97 20.42
CA LEU A 232 -9.98 -12.07 19.75
C LEU A 232 -11.05 -12.33 20.83
N ASP A 233 -12.05 -11.48 20.89
CA ASP A 233 -13.22 -11.74 21.74
C ASP A 233 -13.88 -13.05 21.28
N ASP A 234 -13.83 -14.08 22.12
CA ASP A 234 -14.57 -15.33 21.88
C ASP A 234 -16.09 -15.00 21.92
N GLU A 235 -16.74 -15.01 20.75
CA GLU A 235 -18.23 -14.94 20.65
C GLU A 235 -18.91 -16.22 21.18
#